data_c9c53b11f3a79234431e2f58065c5df5
#
_entry.id   c9c53b11f3a79234431e2f58065c5df5
#
_cell.length_a   1.000
_cell.length_b   1.000
_cell.length_c   1.000
_cell.angle_alpha   90.00
_cell.angle_beta   90.00
_cell.angle_gamma   90.00
#
_symmetry.space_group_name_H-M   'P 1'
#
loop_
_entity.id
_entity.type
_entity.pdbx_description
1 polymer ?
#
loop_
_entity_poly.entity_id
_entity_poly.type
_entity_poly.pdbx_seq_one_letter_code
_entity_poly.pdbx_strand_id
1 'polypeptide(L)'
;MARVLRLPDKGRLLVCTDLQGCMRDFNRMVEVFEQALIQYHGDAYLLFTGDLIHGPHIEPEDWPDFLGEYYRDQSGELMIAYAGLAAQYPGRVHGLLGNHEHGHIGGPHTAKFAADEVALLEHILGPAGTARMRGIIHTMALAAVSKCGAIFTHGAPAAIISSVADLEAADLSGAGFASPLDILDTPVIGKILWARSATEAEARRFLRAAGGTISIYGHDVIPEGFEKVGDEQIVVSTSFGLFDQNKVYVSMDLAAKYRTVHDLRVGQELLPLYPDKAPARLGGRARAITQV
;
A
#
# COMPACT_ATOMS: atom_id res chain seq x y z
N MET A 1 11.55 -9.46 -12.70
CA MET A 1 11.65 -8.12 -12.08
C MET A 1 12.08 -8.31 -10.63
N ALA A 2 12.80 -7.36 -10.03
CA ALA A 2 13.19 -7.44 -8.62
C ALA A 2 11.94 -7.42 -7.73
N ARG A 3 11.88 -8.33 -6.75
CA ARG A 3 10.79 -8.41 -5.76
C ARG A 3 10.90 -7.30 -4.71
N VAL A 4 12.08 -6.75 -4.51
CA VAL A 4 12.33 -5.67 -3.56
C VAL A 4 12.84 -4.44 -4.29
N LEU A 5 12.08 -3.36 -4.16
CA LEU A 5 12.45 -2.04 -4.65
C LEU A 5 13.46 -1.40 -3.68
N ARG A 6 14.59 -0.93 -4.21
CA ARG A 6 15.54 -0.13 -3.45
C ARG A 6 15.35 1.34 -3.80
N LEU A 7 14.82 2.08 -2.83
CA LEU A 7 14.55 3.51 -3.01
C LEU A 7 15.86 4.31 -3.04
N PRO A 8 15.88 5.47 -3.72
CA PRO A 8 17.03 6.38 -3.72
C PRO A 8 17.41 6.87 -2.32
N ASP A 9 18.66 7.35 -2.21
CA ASP A 9 19.20 7.82 -0.92
C ASP A 9 18.77 9.27 -0.58
N LYS A 10 18.11 9.95 -1.54
CA LYS A 10 17.65 11.36 -1.38
C LYS A 10 16.41 11.60 -2.24
N GLY A 11 15.74 12.71 -1.96
CA GLY A 11 14.51 13.15 -2.62
C GLY A 11 13.28 13.00 -1.73
N ARG A 12 12.15 13.46 -2.21
CA ARG A 12 10.86 13.40 -1.50
C ARG A 12 10.10 12.16 -1.93
N LEU A 13 9.82 11.24 -1.01
CA LEU A 13 8.96 10.08 -1.25
C LEU A 13 7.53 10.38 -0.78
N LEU A 14 6.57 10.19 -1.66
CA LEU A 14 5.15 10.19 -1.34
C LEU A 14 4.66 8.74 -1.31
N VAL A 15 3.88 8.38 -0.28
CA VAL A 15 3.36 7.02 -0.11
C VAL A 15 1.84 7.07 -0.01
N CYS A 16 1.19 6.27 -0.84
CA CYS A 16 -0.25 6.14 -0.94
C CYS A 16 -0.65 4.68 -0.72
N THR A 17 -1.70 4.44 0.05
CA THR A 17 -2.20 3.09 0.37
C THR A 17 -3.64 2.90 -0.12
N ASP A 18 -3.99 1.67 -0.48
CA ASP A 18 -5.36 1.13 -0.57
C ASP A 18 -6.36 2.02 -1.32
N LEU A 19 -6.14 2.21 -2.63
CA LEU A 19 -7.04 2.99 -3.48
C LEU A 19 -8.33 2.25 -3.83
N GLN A 20 -8.28 0.93 -3.95
CA GLN A 20 -9.40 0.03 -4.25
C GLN A 20 -10.35 0.59 -5.32
N GLY A 21 -9.80 0.92 -6.50
CA GLY A 21 -10.56 1.42 -7.64
C GLY A 21 -10.97 2.89 -7.59
N CYS A 22 -10.59 3.64 -6.54
CA CYS A 22 -10.92 5.06 -6.41
C CYS A 22 -10.04 5.95 -7.30
N MET A 23 -10.47 6.15 -8.55
CA MET A 23 -9.76 6.98 -9.53
C MET A 23 -9.63 8.44 -9.08
N ARG A 24 -10.60 8.97 -8.33
CA ARG A 24 -10.55 10.33 -7.81
C ARG A 24 -9.34 10.54 -6.89
N ASP A 25 -9.12 9.62 -5.96
CA ASP A 25 -8.02 9.71 -5.01
C ASP A 25 -6.68 9.39 -5.68
N PHE A 26 -6.67 8.49 -6.67
CA PHE A 26 -5.51 8.29 -7.54
C PHE A 26 -5.10 9.59 -8.23
N ASN A 27 -6.03 10.27 -8.92
CA ASN A 27 -5.75 11.53 -9.60
C ASN A 27 -5.26 12.61 -8.62
N ARG A 28 -5.83 12.66 -7.41
CA ARG A 28 -5.37 13.59 -6.38
C ARG A 28 -3.93 13.31 -5.95
N MET A 29 -3.55 12.05 -5.80
CA MET A 29 -2.16 11.67 -5.50
C MET A 29 -1.21 12.01 -6.66
N VAL A 30 -1.66 11.89 -7.90
CA VAL A 30 -0.88 12.33 -9.08
C VAL A 30 -0.63 13.84 -9.04
N GLU A 31 -1.66 14.66 -8.75
CA GLU A 31 -1.50 16.10 -8.58
C GLU A 31 -0.49 16.45 -7.47
N VAL A 32 -0.57 15.78 -6.32
CA VAL A 32 0.38 15.95 -5.21
C VAL A 32 1.81 15.58 -5.64
N PHE A 33 1.95 14.49 -6.41
CA PHE A 33 3.26 14.06 -6.92
C PHE A 33 3.82 15.06 -7.94
N GLU A 34 3.02 15.57 -8.87
CA GLU A 34 3.47 16.56 -9.85
C GLU A 34 3.86 17.89 -9.19
N GLN A 35 3.13 18.30 -8.16
CA GLN A 35 3.53 19.45 -7.33
C GLN A 35 4.86 19.20 -6.62
N ALA A 36 5.07 18.00 -6.08
CA ALA A 36 6.32 17.64 -5.44
C ALA A 36 7.50 17.59 -6.44
N LEU A 37 7.28 17.13 -7.68
CA LEU A 37 8.30 17.20 -8.74
C LEU A 37 8.76 18.65 -9.00
N ILE A 38 7.84 19.60 -9.00
CA ILE A 38 8.17 21.02 -9.16
C ILE A 38 8.93 21.53 -7.93
N GLN A 39 8.38 21.29 -6.73
CA GLN A 39 8.93 21.78 -5.47
C GLN A 39 10.32 21.24 -5.18
N TYR A 40 10.60 19.97 -5.51
CA TYR A 40 11.87 19.31 -5.25
C TYR A 40 12.73 19.14 -6.51
N HIS A 41 12.52 19.99 -7.52
CA HIS A 41 13.33 20.06 -8.75
C HIS A 41 13.52 18.70 -9.45
N GLY A 42 12.45 17.90 -9.50
CA GLY A 42 12.44 16.58 -10.08
C GLY A 42 12.85 15.44 -9.13
N ASP A 43 13.33 15.71 -7.93
CA ASP A 43 13.72 14.69 -6.94
C ASP A 43 12.52 14.28 -6.05
N ALA A 44 11.42 13.86 -6.69
CA ALA A 44 10.25 13.30 -6.02
C ALA A 44 9.91 11.91 -6.56
N TYR A 45 9.36 11.06 -5.70
CA TYR A 45 9.00 9.68 -5.95
C TYR A 45 7.62 9.38 -5.39
N LEU A 46 6.85 8.52 -6.05
CA LEU A 46 5.54 8.07 -5.63
C LEU A 46 5.53 6.56 -5.48
N LEU A 47 5.11 6.07 -4.32
CA LEU A 47 4.98 4.66 -3.98
C LEU A 47 3.53 4.36 -3.60
N PHE A 48 2.89 3.47 -4.36
CA PHE A 48 1.63 2.84 -3.98
C PHE A 48 1.93 1.53 -3.26
N THR A 49 1.32 1.28 -2.10
CA THR A 49 1.61 0.08 -1.30
C THR A 49 0.71 -1.11 -1.59
N GLY A 50 0.03 -1.12 -2.73
CA GLY A 50 -0.88 -2.19 -3.15
C GLY A 50 -2.35 -1.85 -2.92
N ASP A 51 -3.21 -2.81 -3.26
CA ASP A 51 -4.66 -2.68 -3.23
C ASP A 51 -5.16 -1.48 -4.03
N LEU A 52 -4.71 -1.40 -5.28
CA LEU A 52 -5.19 -0.40 -6.24
C LEU A 52 -6.57 -0.75 -6.79
N ILE A 53 -6.95 -2.04 -6.76
CA ILE A 53 -8.13 -2.63 -7.40
C ILE A 53 -9.12 -3.20 -6.38
N HIS A 54 -10.28 -3.66 -6.88
CA HIS A 54 -11.39 -4.26 -6.15
C HIS A 54 -12.11 -3.25 -5.24
N GLY A 55 -12.63 -2.21 -5.86
CA GLY A 55 -13.56 -1.28 -5.22
C GLY A 55 -14.97 -1.85 -5.06
N PRO A 56 -15.79 -1.24 -4.21
CA PRO A 56 -17.19 -1.64 -4.06
C PRO A 56 -18.01 -1.38 -5.33
N HIS A 57 -18.84 -2.34 -5.73
CA HIS A 57 -19.86 -2.19 -6.76
C HIS A 57 -21.22 -1.92 -6.07
N ILE A 58 -21.37 -0.75 -5.47
CA ILE A 58 -22.54 -0.33 -4.71
C ILE A 58 -23.00 1.01 -5.29
N GLU A 59 -24.33 1.13 -5.53
CA GLU A 59 -24.91 2.37 -6.04
C GLU A 59 -24.93 3.45 -4.93
N PRO A 60 -24.95 4.76 -5.30
CA PRO A 60 -24.87 5.86 -4.32
C PRO A 60 -25.93 5.79 -3.22
N GLU A 61 -27.16 5.40 -3.56
CA GLU A 61 -28.30 5.28 -2.64
C GLU A 61 -28.16 4.17 -1.60
N ASP A 62 -27.35 3.14 -1.90
CA ASP A 62 -27.10 1.97 -1.05
C ASP A 62 -25.71 2.05 -0.37
N TRP A 63 -24.95 3.13 -0.60
CA TRP A 63 -23.60 3.28 -0.09
C TRP A 63 -23.58 3.43 1.42
N PRO A 64 -22.94 2.52 2.18
CA PRO A 64 -22.95 2.59 3.62
C PRO A 64 -21.87 3.54 4.16
N ASP A 65 -22.19 4.26 5.24
CA ASP A 65 -21.28 5.24 5.86
C ASP A 65 -19.89 4.69 6.23
N PHE A 66 -19.81 3.39 6.59
CA PHE A 66 -18.53 2.79 6.97
C PHE A 66 -17.54 2.64 5.80
N LEU A 67 -17.99 2.82 4.55
CA LEU A 67 -17.13 2.89 3.38
C LEU A 67 -16.59 4.30 3.10
N GLY A 68 -16.97 5.29 3.92
CA GLY A 68 -16.51 6.67 3.77
C GLY A 68 -17.12 7.38 2.56
N GLU A 69 -16.32 8.21 1.90
CA GLU A 69 -16.76 8.98 0.74
C GLU A 69 -17.11 8.06 -0.43
N TYR A 70 -18.27 8.32 -1.08
CA TYR A 70 -18.69 7.57 -2.25
C TYR A 70 -17.74 7.75 -3.43
N TYR A 71 -17.48 6.66 -4.12
CA TYR A 71 -16.87 6.64 -5.43
C TYR A 71 -17.35 5.41 -6.23
N ARG A 72 -17.33 5.54 -7.55
CA ARG A 72 -17.56 4.40 -8.44
C ARG A 72 -16.24 3.63 -8.62
N ASP A 73 -16.30 2.30 -8.54
CA ASP A 73 -15.14 1.48 -8.84
C ASP A 73 -14.67 1.65 -10.29
N GLN A 74 -13.38 1.94 -10.43
CA GLN A 74 -12.68 2.08 -11.71
C GLN A 74 -11.36 1.30 -11.70
N SER A 75 -11.38 0.09 -11.14
CA SER A 75 -10.18 -0.76 -10.98
C SER A 75 -9.41 -0.98 -12.28
N GLY A 76 -10.13 -1.26 -13.39
CA GLY A 76 -9.50 -1.48 -14.69
C GLY A 76 -8.81 -0.24 -15.23
N GLU A 77 -9.50 0.90 -15.21
CA GLU A 77 -8.98 2.19 -15.66
C GLU A 77 -7.81 2.66 -14.78
N LEU A 78 -7.90 2.45 -13.46
CA LEU A 78 -6.87 2.85 -12.51
C LEU A 78 -5.58 2.08 -12.77
N MET A 79 -5.63 0.77 -13.01
CA MET A 79 -4.44 0.00 -13.36
C MET A 79 -3.78 0.48 -14.65
N ILE A 80 -4.56 0.87 -15.65
CA ILE A 80 -4.03 1.45 -16.89
C ILE A 80 -3.40 2.81 -16.63
N ALA A 81 -4.06 3.67 -15.83
CA ALA A 81 -3.55 4.99 -15.46
C ALA A 81 -2.24 4.87 -14.66
N TYR A 82 -2.18 3.94 -13.69
CA TYR A 82 -0.95 3.65 -12.95
C TYR A 82 0.20 3.23 -13.88
N ALA A 83 -0.05 2.30 -14.80
CA ALA A 83 0.98 1.87 -15.75
C ALA A 83 1.44 3.01 -16.66
N GLY A 84 0.51 3.86 -17.11
CA GLY A 84 0.81 5.07 -17.88
C GLY A 84 1.67 6.05 -17.10
N LEU A 85 1.33 6.31 -15.86
CA LEU A 85 2.09 7.20 -14.96
C LEU A 85 3.51 6.64 -14.70
N ALA A 86 3.63 5.35 -14.42
CA ALA A 86 4.93 4.70 -14.22
C ALA A 86 5.82 4.75 -15.48
N ALA A 87 5.21 4.64 -16.67
CA ALA A 87 5.91 4.80 -17.94
C ALA A 87 6.32 6.25 -18.25
N GLN A 88 5.49 7.22 -17.85
CA GLN A 88 5.77 8.66 -17.99
C GLN A 88 6.91 9.12 -17.06
N TYR A 89 7.00 8.54 -15.86
CA TYR A 89 8.00 8.89 -14.85
C TYR A 89 8.85 7.65 -14.45
N PRO A 90 9.68 7.13 -15.38
CA PRO A 90 10.42 5.89 -15.15
C PRO A 90 11.37 6.03 -13.95
N GLY A 91 11.33 5.03 -13.05
CA GLY A 91 12.11 5.00 -11.83
C GLY A 91 11.65 5.95 -10.72
N ARG A 92 10.51 6.66 -10.91
CA ARG A 92 9.96 7.58 -9.92
C ARG A 92 8.60 7.15 -9.39
N VAL A 93 7.84 6.37 -10.14
CA VAL A 93 6.52 5.86 -9.75
C VAL A 93 6.61 4.34 -9.63
N HIS A 94 6.23 3.83 -8.47
CA HIS A 94 6.34 2.42 -8.13
C HIS A 94 5.07 1.93 -7.46
N GLY A 95 4.78 0.63 -7.62
CA GLY A 95 3.71 -0.06 -6.91
C GLY A 95 4.24 -1.30 -6.19
N LEU A 96 3.76 -1.53 -4.98
CA LEU A 96 3.89 -2.79 -4.30
C LEU A 96 2.65 -3.65 -4.59
N LEU A 97 2.84 -4.95 -4.52
CA LEU A 97 1.79 -5.92 -4.64
C LEU A 97 0.92 -5.92 -3.37
N GLY A 98 -0.38 -5.75 -3.52
CA GLY A 98 -1.36 -6.00 -2.48
C GLY A 98 -1.95 -7.41 -2.58
N ASN A 99 -2.74 -7.81 -1.60
CA ASN A 99 -3.40 -9.10 -1.63
C ASN A 99 -4.51 -9.16 -2.71
N HIS A 100 -5.14 -8.03 -3.04
CA HIS A 100 -6.12 -7.95 -4.12
C HIS A 100 -5.46 -8.17 -5.50
N GLU A 101 -4.33 -7.55 -5.79
CA GLU A 101 -3.57 -7.82 -7.01
C GLU A 101 -3.04 -9.25 -7.05
N HIS A 102 -2.59 -9.80 -5.92
CA HIS A 102 -2.02 -11.15 -5.84
C HIS A 102 -3.02 -12.22 -6.28
N GLY A 103 -4.32 -12.04 -6.00
CA GLY A 103 -5.38 -12.94 -6.45
C GLY A 103 -5.38 -13.19 -7.96
N HIS A 104 -4.97 -12.21 -8.77
CA HIS A 104 -4.91 -12.33 -10.24
C HIS A 104 -3.69 -13.08 -10.77
N ILE A 105 -2.70 -13.39 -9.92
CA ILE A 105 -1.44 -14.02 -10.33
C ILE A 105 -1.10 -15.30 -9.54
N GLY A 106 -2.09 -15.88 -8.88
CA GLY A 106 -1.98 -17.19 -8.21
C GLY A 106 -2.24 -17.16 -6.70
N GLY A 107 -2.52 -16.00 -6.13
CA GLY A 107 -2.94 -15.85 -4.73
C GLY A 107 -4.39 -16.22 -4.47
N PRO A 108 -4.81 -16.23 -3.19
CA PRO A 108 -6.21 -16.41 -2.81
C PRO A 108 -7.10 -15.32 -3.38
N HIS A 109 -8.29 -15.69 -3.83
CA HIS A 109 -9.30 -14.72 -4.25
C HIS A 109 -9.93 -14.04 -3.04
N THR A 110 -10.15 -12.73 -3.17
CA THR A 110 -10.87 -11.94 -2.18
C THR A 110 -12.38 -11.99 -2.43
N ALA A 111 -13.17 -11.85 -1.36
CA ALA A 111 -14.63 -11.94 -1.38
C ALA A 111 -15.26 -10.87 -0.46
N LYS A 112 -14.85 -9.60 -0.64
CA LYS A 112 -15.28 -8.49 0.23
C LYS A 112 -16.59 -7.86 -0.25
N PHE A 113 -16.71 -7.56 -1.55
CA PHE A 113 -17.86 -6.91 -2.16
C PHE A 113 -18.55 -7.78 -3.22
N ALA A 114 -17.93 -8.88 -3.62
CA ALA A 114 -18.48 -9.89 -4.49
C ALA A 114 -18.09 -11.28 -3.98
N ALA A 115 -18.81 -12.31 -4.40
CA ALA A 115 -18.49 -13.69 -4.02
C ALA A 115 -17.09 -14.12 -4.49
N ASP A 116 -16.59 -13.50 -5.56
CA ASP A 116 -15.24 -13.66 -6.11
C ASP A 116 -14.89 -12.37 -6.86
N GLU A 117 -14.12 -11.50 -6.24
CA GLU A 117 -13.74 -10.19 -6.80
C GLU A 117 -12.77 -10.33 -7.97
N VAL A 118 -11.93 -11.36 -7.94
CA VAL A 118 -11.00 -11.66 -9.04
C VAL A 118 -11.78 -12.07 -10.29
N ALA A 119 -12.69 -13.04 -10.17
CA ALA A 119 -13.51 -13.50 -11.28
C ALA A 119 -14.41 -12.38 -11.84
N LEU A 120 -14.97 -11.54 -10.96
CA LEU A 120 -15.79 -10.40 -11.36
C LEU A 120 -15.00 -9.39 -12.19
N LEU A 121 -13.85 -8.93 -11.71
CA LEU A 121 -13.03 -7.94 -12.42
C LEU A 121 -12.51 -8.52 -13.75
N GLU A 122 -12.07 -9.78 -13.78
CA GLU A 122 -11.62 -10.43 -15.01
C GLU A 122 -12.77 -10.60 -16.03
N HIS A 123 -13.98 -10.86 -15.57
CA HIS A 123 -15.17 -10.89 -16.43
C HIS A 123 -15.44 -9.50 -17.04
N ILE A 124 -15.38 -8.43 -16.25
CA ILE A 124 -15.60 -7.07 -16.71
C ILE A 124 -14.54 -6.66 -17.74
N LEU A 125 -13.26 -6.99 -17.51
CA LEU A 125 -12.14 -6.62 -18.36
C LEU A 125 -12.08 -7.47 -19.65
N GLY A 126 -12.63 -8.66 -19.64
CA GLY A 126 -12.50 -9.66 -20.71
C GLY A 126 -11.04 -10.15 -20.85
N PRO A 127 -10.79 -11.14 -21.74
CA PRO A 127 -9.49 -11.82 -21.81
C PRO A 127 -8.30 -10.89 -22.10
N ALA A 128 -8.46 -9.92 -23.00
CA ALA A 128 -7.38 -9.01 -23.38
C ALA A 128 -7.07 -7.99 -22.25
N GLY A 129 -8.12 -7.45 -21.60
CA GLY A 129 -7.96 -6.56 -20.45
C GLY A 129 -7.33 -7.26 -19.25
N THR A 130 -7.77 -8.46 -18.94
CA THR A 130 -7.20 -9.33 -17.89
C THR A 130 -5.71 -9.60 -18.14
N ALA A 131 -5.33 -10.01 -19.35
CA ALA A 131 -3.94 -10.27 -19.68
C ALA A 131 -3.06 -9.01 -19.53
N ARG A 132 -3.58 -7.84 -19.94
CA ARG A 132 -2.90 -6.55 -19.74
C ARG A 132 -2.74 -6.22 -18.26
N MET A 133 -3.79 -6.34 -17.46
CA MET A 133 -3.77 -6.08 -16.03
C MET A 133 -2.78 -7.00 -15.30
N ARG A 134 -2.82 -8.31 -15.56
CA ARG A 134 -1.84 -9.27 -15.01
C ARG A 134 -0.40 -8.90 -15.38
N GLY A 135 -0.18 -8.44 -16.63
CA GLY A 135 1.11 -7.93 -17.07
C GLY A 135 1.60 -6.74 -16.23
N ILE A 136 0.71 -5.82 -15.86
CA ILE A 136 1.01 -4.69 -14.98
C ILE A 136 1.32 -5.19 -13.56
N ILE A 137 0.48 -6.06 -13.00
CA ILE A 137 0.67 -6.64 -11.66
C ILE A 137 2.03 -7.33 -11.53
N HIS A 138 2.47 -8.06 -12.54
CA HIS A 138 3.80 -8.69 -12.56
C HIS A 138 4.97 -7.68 -12.49
N THR A 139 4.72 -6.38 -12.70
CA THR A 139 5.74 -5.34 -12.54
C THR A 139 5.86 -4.81 -11.11
N MET A 140 4.89 -5.11 -10.25
CA MET A 140 4.84 -4.62 -8.86
C MET A 140 5.82 -5.40 -7.98
N ALA A 141 6.44 -4.68 -7.04
CA ALA A 141 7.37 -5.27 -6.09
C ALA A 141 6.62 -5.80 -4.84
N LEU A 142 7.26 -6.67 -4.05
CA LEU A 142 6.70 -7.19 -2.81
C LEU A 142 6.94 -6.25 -1.62
N ALA A 143 8.07 -5.56 -1.63
CA ALA A 143 8.46 -4.59 -0.61
C ALA A 143 9.34 -3.49 -1.20
N ALA A 144 9.44 -2.36 -0.48
CA ALA A 144 10.43 -1.33 -0.77
C ALA A 144 11.30 -1.09 0.47
N VAL A 145 12.60 -0.88 0.25
CA VAL A 145 13.57 -0.60 1.31
C VAL A 145 14.27 0.73 1.04
N SER A 146 14.56 1.48 2.10
CA SER A 146 15.22 2.77 2.01
C SER A 146 16.36 2.89 3.01
N LYS A 147 17.37 3.72 2.69
CA LYS A 147 18.44 4.05 3.63
C LYS A 147 18.02 5.04 4.71
N CYS A 148 16.85 5.67 4.59
CA CYS A 148 16.29 6.53 5.63
C CYS A 148 15.78 5.74 6.85
N GLY A 149 15.73 4.40 6.78
CA GLY A 149 15.29 3.50 7.83
C GLY A 149 13.88 2.94 7.62
N ALA A 150 13.11 3.45 6.67
CA ALA A 150 11.76 2.98 6.40
C ALA A 150 11.74 1.78 5.46
N ILE A 151 10.94 0.78 5.81
CA ILE A 151 10.56 -0.37 5.00
C ILE A 151 9.07 -0.25 4.69
N PHE A 152 8.71 -0.48 3.43
CA PHE A 152 7.33 -0.40 2.96
C PHE A 152 6.86 -1.76 2.51
N THR A 153 5.68 -2.16 2.96
CA THR A 153 4.99 -3.40 2.61
C THR A 153 3.51 -3.12 2.42
N HIS A 154 2.76 -4.06 1.87
CA HIS A 154 1.31 -3.93 1.85
C HIS A 154 0.72 -4.24 3.23
N GLY A 155 0.96 -5.44 3.75
CA GLY A 155 0.51 -5.85 5.09
C GLY A 155 1.53 -5.53 6.20
N ALA A 156 1.17 -5.84 7.43
CA ALA A 156 1.97 -5.61 8.63
C ALA A 156 3.32 -6.36 8.59
N PRO A 157 4.36 -5.88 9.31
CA PRO A 157 5.71 -6.43 9.29
C PRO A 157 5.83 -7.73 10.11
N ALA A 158 4.99 -8.72 9.80
CA ALA A 158 4.93 -10.03 10.48
C ALA A 158 5.73 -11.12 9.77
N ALA A 159 6.28 -10.85 8.57
CA ALA A 159 7.00 -11.84 7.79
C ALA A 159 8.26 -12.36 8.50
N ILE A 160 8.51 -13.67 8.37
CA ILE A 160 9.68 -14.32 8.95
C ILE A 160 10.74 -14.43 7.84
N ILE A 161 11.73 -13.57 7.92
CA ILE A 161 12.85 -13.51 6.99
C ILE A 161 14.18 -13.48 7.75
N SER A 162 15.25 -13.92 7.11
CA SER A 162 16.62 -13.80 7.60
C SER A 162 17.33 -12.60 6.98
N SER A 163 16.91 -12.23 5.78
CA SER A 163 17.42 -11.06 5.05
C SER A 163 16.44 -10.64 3.94
N VAL A 164 16.72 -9.52 3.28
CA VAL A 164 15.98 -9.07 2.08
C VAL A 164 16.02 -10.10 0.95
N ALA A 165 17.03 -10.98 0.90
CA ALA A 165 17.12 -12.04 -0.12
C ALA A 165 15.93 -13.03 -0.04
N ASP A 166 15.36 -13.24 1.14
CA ASP A 166 14.19 -14.10 1.30
C ASP A 166 12.93 -13.49 0.63
N LEU A 167 12.83 -12.17 0.63
CA LEU A 167 11.77 -11.45 -0.10
C LEU A 167 12.00 -11.53 -1.61
N GLU A 168 13.25 -11.42 -2.07
CA GLU A 168 13.61 -11.54 -3.50
C GLU A 168 13.33 -12.95 -4.04
N ALA A 169 13.49 -13.98 -3.20
CA ALA A 169 13.29 -15.39 -3.55
C ALA A 169 11.82 -15.85 -3.42
N ALA A 170 10.93 -15.01 -2.89
CA ALA A 170 9.55 -15.39 -2.59
C ALA A 170 8.78 -15.80 -3.87
N ASP A 171 8.13 -16.96 -3.83
CA ASP A 171 7.28 -17.44 -4.93
C ASP A 171 5.84 -16.93 -4.79
N LEU A 172 5.41 -16.12 -5.74
CA LEU A 172 4.06 -15.55 -5.79
C LEU A 172 3.06 -16.41 -6.57
N SER A 173 3.54 -17.46 -7.27
CA SER A 173 2.71 -18.19 -8.23
C SER A 173 1.68 -19.12 -7.59
N GLY A 174 1.83 -19.41 -6.28
CA GLY A 174 1.03 -20.45 -5.62
C GLY A 174 1.28 -21.86 -6.16
N ALA A 175 2.21 -22.04 -7.11
CA ALA A 175 2.56 -23.34 -7.65
C ALA A 175 3.21 -24.18 -6.54
N GLY A 176 2.63 -25.34 -6.28
CA GLY A 176 3.10 -26.24 -5.20
C GLY A 176 2.21 -26.26 -3.96
N PHE A 177 1.23 -25.36 -3.87
CA PHE A 177 0.18 -25.45 -2.85
C PHE A 177 -1.01 -26.29 -3.34
N ALA A 178 -1.64 -27.03 -2.44
CA ALA A 178 -2.84 -27.80 -2.75
C ALA A 178 -4.07 -26.87 -2.96
N SER A 179 -4.06 -25.70 -2.32
CA SER A 179 -5.07 -24.65 -2.44
C SER A 179 -4.37 -23.28 -2.44
N PRO A 180 -4.88 -22.29 -3.19
CA PRO A 180 -4.40 -20.90 -3.04
C PRO A 180 -4.47 -20.38 -1.60
N LEU A 181 -5.37 -20.89 -0.77
CA LEU A 181 -5.48 -20.53 0.64
C LEU A 181 -4.26 -20.96 1.47
N ASP A 182 -3.51 -21.98 1.06
CA ASP A 182 -2.31 -22.45 1.77
C ASP A 182 -1.22 -21.37 1.80
N ILE A 183 -1.28 -20.40 0.88
CA ILE A 183 -0.38 -19.24 0.86
C ILE A 183 -0.49 -18.38 2.13
N LEU A 184 -1.68 -18.32 2.76
CA LEU A 184 -1.90 -17.55 3.98
C LEU A 184 -1.03 -18.01 5.15
N ASP A 185 -0.69 -19.31 5.17
CA ASP A 185 0.15 -19.93 6.21
C ASP A 185 1.65 -19.79 5.91
N THR A 186 2.02 -19.25 4.75
CA THR A 186 3.44 -19.07 4.41
C THR A 186 4.09 -17.98 5.26
N PRO A 187 5.35 -18.19 5.69
CA PRO A 187 6.01 -17.26 6.60
C PRO A 187 6.36 -15.91 5.95
N VAL A 188 6.39 -15.84 4.62
CA VAL A 188 6.74 -14.62 3.88
C VAL A 188 5.50 -14.05 3.21
N ILE A 189 4.98 -14.69 2.17
CA ILE A 189 3.91 -14.12 1.32
C ILE A 189 2.61 -13.93 2.10
N GLY A 190 2.18 -14.94 2.85
CA GLY A 190 0.96 -14.84 3.66
C GLY A 190 1.05 -13.72 4.70
N LYS A 191 2.24 -13.48 5.25
CA LYS A 191 2.41 -12.42 6.25
C LYS A 191 2.53 -11.04 5.62
N ILE A 192 3.33 -10.87 4.57
CA ILE A 192 3.61 -9.55 3.99
C ILE A 192 2.42 -8.97 3.20
N LEU A 193 1.51 -9.83 2.71
CA LEU A 193 0.33 -9.41 1.95
C LEU A 193 -0.98 -9.46 2.77
N TRP A 194 -1.06 -10.29 3.83
CA TRP A 194 -2.34 -10.53 4.50
C TRP A 194 -2.35 -10.21 5.99
N ALA A 195 -1.19 -10.00 6.64
CA ALA A 195 -1.18 -9.68 8.05
C ALA A 195 -1.69 -8.26 8.30
N ARG A 196 -2.70 -8.12 9.17
CA ARG A 196 -3.24 -6.82 9.60
C ARG A 196 -2.51 -6.25 10.82
N SER A 197 -1.77 -7.09 11.52
CA SER A 197 -1.02 -6.68 12.70
C SER A 197 0.24 -7.52 12.85
N ALA A 198 1.22 -6.97 13.54
CA ALA A 198 2.41 -7.68 14.01
C ALA A 198 2.68 -7.30 15.46
N THR A 199 3.14 -8.25 16.25
CA THR A 199 3.66 -7.97 17.58
C THR A 199 4.94 -7.14 17.46
N GLU A 200 5.32 -6.43 18.52
CA GLU A 200 6.58 -5.68 18.56
C GLU A 200 7.80 -6.57 18.26
N ALA A 201 7.80 -7.81 18.78
CA ALA A 201 8.88 -8.75 18.56
C ALA A 201 8.97 -9.20 17.08
N GLU A 202 7.83 -9.43 16.42
CA GLU A 202 7.77 -9.75 14.99
C GLU A 202 8.26 -8.57 14.14
N ALA A 203 7.74 -7.38 14.39
CA ALA A 203 8.13 -6.17 13.68
C ALA A 203 9.64 -5.89 13.81
N ARG A 204 10.18 -5.95 15.04
CA ARG A 204 11.63 -5.77 15.27
C ARG A 204 12.47 -6.83 14.58
N ARG A 205 12.02 -8.11 14.57
CA ARG A 205 12.73 -9.17 13.86
C ARG A 205 12.74 -8.91 12.36
N PHE A 206 11.57 -8.62 11.78
CA PHE A 206 11.44 -8.31 10.36
C PHE A 206 12.30 -7.11 9.96
N LEU A 207 12.19 -5.99 10.68
CA LEU A 207 12.93 -4.76 10.40
C LEU A 207 14.45 -4.97 10.46
N ARG A 208 14.96 -5.70 11.49
CA ARG A 208 16.40 -6.03 11.57
C ARG A 208 16.86 -6.83 10.37
N ALA A 209 16.08 -7.83 9.95
CA ALA A 209 16.41 -8.67 8.80
C ALA A 209 16.34 -7.89 7.48
N ALA A 210 15.39 -6.95 7.36
CA ALA A 210 15.22 -6.07 6.19
C ALA A 210 16.19 -4.87 6.18
N GLY A 211 16.93 -4.62 7.28
CA GLY A 211 17.85 -3.49 7.40
C GLY A 211 17.18 -2.14 7.65
N GLY A 212 15.96 -2.15 8.23
CA GLY A 212 15.18 -0.95 8.57
C GLY A 212 15.00 -0.72 10.06
N THR A 213 14.35 0.38 10.39
CA THR A 213 14.01 0.80 11.76
C THR A 213 12.50 0.99 11.95
N ILE A 214 11.78 1.38 10.89
CA ILE A 214 10.33 1.57 10.90
C ILE A 214 9.68 0.87 9.71
N SER A 215 8.44 0.41 9.89
CA SER A 215 7.59 -0.14 8.83
C SER A 215 6.39 0.77 8.58
N ILE A 216 6.12 1.04 7.31
CA ILE A 216 4.96 1.80 6.83
C ILE A 216 4.17 0.87 5.91
N TYR A 217 2.88 0.66 6.20
CA TYR A 217 2.03 -0.28 5.48
C TYR A 217 0.56 0.19 5.43
N GLY A 218 -0.23 -0.43 4.58
CA GLY A 218 -1.67 -0.23 4.41
C GLY A 218 -2.48 -1.42 4.87
N HIS A 219 -3.32 -1.98 3.97
CA HIS A 219 -4.11 -3.20 4.12
C HIS A 219 -5.26 -3.11 5.12
N ASP A 220 -5.20 -2.21 6.09
CA ASP A 220 -6.27 -2.03 7.07
C ASP A 220 -6.88 -0.63 6.99
N VAL A 221 -8.16 -0.51 7.33
CA VAL A 221 -8.87 0.77 7.34
C VAL A 221 -8.75 1.39 8.72
N ILE A 222 -8.06 2.51 8.81
CA ILE A 222 -7.93 3.29 10.04
C ILE A 222 -8.79 4.55 9.91
N PRO A 223 -9.92 4.64 10.62
CA PRO A 223 -10.88 5.74 10.45
C PRO A 223 -10.28 7.13 10.64
N GLU A 224 -9.21 7.25 11.44
CA GLU A 224 -8.49 8.49 11.68
C GLU A 224 -7.35 8.75 10.69
N GLY A 225 -7.21 7.92 9.65
CA GLY A 225 -6.23 8.03 8.59
C GLY A 225 -4.91 7.32 8.86
N PHE A 226 -4.50 7.13 10.12
CA PHE A 226 -3.33 6.34 10.47
C PHE A 226 -3.33 5.88 11.93
N GLU A 227 -2.62 4.80 12.23
CA GLU A 227 -2.34 4.35 13.59
C GLU A 227 -0.85 4.01 13.75
N LYS A 228 -0.20 4.59 14.76
CA LYS A 228 1.16 4.23 15.19
C LYS A 228 1.08 3.10 16.21
N VAL A 229 1.82 2.01 15.98
CA VAL A 229 1.79 0.82 16.82
C VAL A 229 3.20 0.57 17.37
N GLY A 230 3.39 0.85 18.65
CA GLY A 230 4.72 0.88 19.27
C GLY A 230 5.62 1.93 18.65
N ASP A 231 6.91 1.64 18.59
CA ASP A 231 7.94 2.52 18.02
C ASP A 231 8.26 2.18 16.54
N GLU A 232 7.90 0.99 16.09
CA GLU A 232 8.36 0.42 14.84
C GLU A 232 7.37 0.45 13.68
N GLN A 233 6.06 0.61 13.96
CA GLN A 233 5.02 0.36 12.96
C GLN A 233 4.07 1.54 12.82
N ILE A 234 3.70 1.84 11.58
CA ILE A 234 2.58 2.72 11.27
C ILE A 234 1.75 2.12 10.15
N VAL A 235 0.45 1.97 10.39
CA VAL A 235 -0.54 1.68 9.35
C VAL A 235 -1.16 2.99 8.89
N VAL A 236 -1.30 3.16 7.58
CA VAL A 236 -1.81 4.39 6.96
C VAL A 236 -2.96 4.02 6.04
N SER A 237 -4.00 4.84 6.04
CA SER A 237 -5.15 4.72 5.14
C SER A 237 -5.29 6.00 4.32
N THR A 238 -5.04 5.88 3.00
CA THR A 238 -5.07 7.04 2.11
C THR A 238 -6.43 7.24 1.46
N SER A 239 -7.18 6.17 1.18
CA SER A 239 -8.39 6.28 0.36
C SER A 239 -9.54 5.44 0.89
N PHE A 240 -9.50 4.14 0.65
CA PHE A 240 -10.62 3.22 0.88
C PHE A 240 -11.15 3.27 2.32
N GLY A 241 -12.47 3.33 2.47
CA GLY A 241 -13.14 3.27 3.78
C GLY A 241 -13.08 4.56 4.60
N LEU A 242 -12.65 5.69 4.01
CA LEU A 242 -12.52 6.96 4.71
C LEU A 242 -13.32 8.08 4.04
N PHE A 243 -13.85 8.99 4.87
CA PHE A 243 -14.26 10.31 4.42
C PHE A 243 -13.03 11.17 4.08
N ASP A 244 -13.17 12.08 3.13
CA ASP A 244 -12.07 12.92 2.62
C ASP A 244 -11.27 13.63 3.71
N GLN A 245 -11.93 14.04 4.79
CA GLN A 245 -11.29 14.73 5.92
C GLN A 245 -10.27 13.88 6.69
N ASN A 246 -10.36 12.56 6.56
CA ASN A 246 -9.51 11.61 7.29
C ASN A 246 -8.45 10.93 6.40
N LYS A 247 -8.48 11.17 5.08
CA LYS A 247 -7.54 10.57 4.13
C LYS A 247 -6.15 11.17 4.30
N VAL A 248 -5.17 10.29 4.54
CA VAL A 248 -3.77 10.67 4.82
C VAL A 248 -2.82 9.97 3.86
N TYR A 249 -1.81 10.69 3.40
CA TYR A 249 -0.65 10.12 2.73
C TYR A 249 0.63 10.44 3.49
N VAL A 250 1.70 9.67 3.22
CA VAL A 250 3.00 9.93 3.84
C VAL A 250 3.90 10.68 2.87
N SER A 251 4.63 11.68 3.39
CA SER A 251 5.63 12.45 2.66
C SER A 251 6.96 12.42 3.42
N MET A 252 7.99 11.78 2.87
CA MET A 252 9.26 11.54 3.56
C MET A 252 10.44 12.15 2.82
N ASP A 253 11.41 12.64 3.57
CA ASP A 253 12.74 12.97 3.04
C ASP A 253 13.60 11.71 3.08
N LEU A 254 13.99 11.19 1.92
CA LEU A 254 14.84 10.00 1.81
C LEU A 254 16.28 10.21 2.31
N ALA A 255 16.73 11.47 2.44
CA ALA A 255 18.03 11.79 3.03
C ALA A 255 17.99 11.84 4.57
N ALA A 256 16.80 11.92 5.16
CA ALA A 256 16.64 11.93 6.62
C ALA A 256 16.90 10.54 7.24
N LYS A 257 16.81 10.46 8.56
CA LYS A 257 16.86 9.21 9.33
C LYS A 257 15.66 9.13 10.24
N TYR A 258 14.82 8.12 10.01
CA TYR A 258 13.65 7.80 10.83
C TYR A 258 14.00 6.62 11.73
N ARG A 259 14.00 6.83 13.05
CA ARG A 259 14.39 5.83 14.05
C ARG A 259 13.18 5.14 14.66
N THR A 260 12.10 5.92 14.82
CA THR A 260 10.81 5.45 15.30
C THR A 260 9.69 6.05 14.44
N VAL A 261 8.50 5.47 14.47
CA VAL A 261 7.32 6.02 13.80
C VAL A 261 6.89 7.38 14.37
N HIS A 262 7.40 7.76 15.54
CA HIS A 262 7.15 9.07 16.15
C HIS A 262 7.91 10.20 15.45
N ASP A 263 8.94 9.88 14.66
CA ASP A 263 9.62 10.84 13.78
C ASP A 263 8.72 11.28 12.60
N LEU A 264 7.64 10.51 12.32
CA LEU A 264 6.63 10.88 11.33
C LEU A 264 5.59 11.82 12.00
N ARG A 265 5.69 13.11 11.72
CA ARG A 265 4.90 14.16 12.36
C ARG A 265 3.69 14.57 11.50
N VAL A 266 2.57 14.80 12.15
CA VAL A 266 1.37 15.37 11.51
C VAL A 266 1.68 16.77 10.99
N GLY A 267 1.28 17.06 9.75
CA GLY A 267 1.54 18.32 9.06
C GLY A 267 2.94 18.43 8.43
N GLN A 268 3.78 17.39 8.55
CA GLN A 268 5.10 17.32 7.94
C GLN A 268 5.29 16.04 7.12
N GLU A 269 5.31 14.88 7.77
CA GLU A 269 5.39 13.58 7.13
C GLU A 269 4.02 12.94 6.92
N LEU A 270 3.04 13.21 7.77
CA LEU A 270 1.67 12.73 7.68
C LEU A 270 0.78 13.91 7.25
N LEU A 271 0.33 13.87 6.01
CA LEU A 271 -0.35 14.99 5.35
C LEU A 271 -1.75 14.58 4.89
N PRO A 272 -2.75 15.47 4.99
CA PRO A 272 -4.09 15.21 4.47
C PRO A 272 -4.07 15.16 2.93
N LEU A 273 -4.78 14.18 2.36
CA LEU A 273 -4.97 14.11 0.91
C LEU A 273 -5.81 15.30 0.40
N TYR A 274 -6.78 15.73 1.21
CA TYR A 274 -7.67 16.87 0.95
C TYR A 274 -7.52 17.93 2.05
N PRO A 275 -6.52 18.81 1.98
CA PRO A 275 -6.23 19.77 3.05
C PRO A 275 -7.39 20.72 3.35
N ASP A 276 -8.18 21.09 2.34
CA ASP A 276 -9.33 22.01 2.52
C ASP A 276 -10.51 21.36 3.28
N LYS A 277 -10.53 20.02 3.38
CA LYS A 277 -11.55 19.25 4.12
C LYS A 277 -11.01 18.70 5.43
N ALA A 278 -9.70 18.72 5.63
CA ALA A 278 -9.07 18.15 6.82
C ALA A 278 -9.42 18.94 8.07
N PRO A 279 -9.58 18.28 9.24
CA PRO A 279 -9.73 18.96 10.51
C PRO A 279 -8.46 19.77 10.85
N ALA A 280 -8.59 20.79 11.71
CA ALA A 280 -7.45 21.62 12.14
C ALA A 280 -6.26 20.82 12.71
N ARG A 281 -6.53 19.63 13.21
CA ARG A 281 -5.52 18.61 13.54
C ARG A 281 -5.99 17.29 12.99
N LEU A 282 -5.19 16.67 12.13
CA LEU A 282 -5.42 15.31 11.72
C LEU A 282 -5.48 14.43 12.97
N GLY A 283 -6.49 13.57 13.02
CA GLY A 283 -6.58 12.48 13.97
C GLY A 283 -5.36 11.58 13.82
N GLY A 284 -5.42 10.49 14.37
CA GLY A 284 -4.39 9.47 14.40
C GLY A 284 -4.37 8.84 15.76
N ARG A 285 -4.14 7.54 15.78
CA ARG A 285 -4.05 6.78 17.02
C ARG A 285 -2.60 6.42 17.30
N ALA A 286 -2.28 6.29 18.56
CA ALA A 286 -1.06 5.63 19.00
C ALA A 286 -1.50 4.51 19.95
N ARG A 287 -1.15 3.28 19.62
CA ARG A 287 -1.40 2.11 20.46
C ARG A 287 -0.07 1.59 21.00
N ALA A 288 0.07 1.63 22.33
CA ALA A 288 1.12 0.86 22.98
C ALA A 288 0.75 -0.63 22.90
N ILE A 289 1.67 -1.45 22.44
CA ILE A 289 1.49 -2.90 22.49
C ILE A 289 1.70 -3.29 23.96
N THR A 290 0.60 -3.49 24.67
CA THR A 290 0.66 -4.09 26.02
C THR A 290 1.19 -5.52 25.83
N GLN A 291 2.32 -5.82 26.45
CA GLN A 291 2.83 -7.19 26.51
C GLN A 291 1.76 -8.03 27.25
N VAL A 292 1.20 -9.01 26.56
CA VAL A 292 0.40 -10.09 27.16
C VAL A 292 1.29 -11.32 27.24
#